data_0e4c8cc2d865dc3014861b41fbdf67c3
#
_entry.id   0e4c8cc2d865dc3014861b41fbdf67c3
#
_cell.length_a   1.000
_cell.length_b   1.000
_cell.length_c   1.000
_cell.angle_alpha   90.00
_cell.angle_beta   90.00
_cell.angle_gamma   90.00
#
_symmetry.space_group_name_H-M   'P 1'
#
loop_
_entity.id
_entity.type
_entity.pdbx_description
1 polymer ?
#
loop_
_entity_poly.entity_id
_entity_poly.type
_entity_poly.pdbx_seq_one_letter_code
_entity_poly.pdbx_strand_id
1 'polypeptide(L)'
;MTIVGAGPAGLMAAEVLARGGAHVTILDHMPAPARKFLLAGRGGLNLTHSEPLEALLERYSEAKDFIAPTIRAFPPAALVEWVNGLGIETFVGSSGRVFPKQMKASPLLRAWLRRLDSLGVVLKTRTRWEGFDGKPTILAMGGASWPQLGSDAEWVPILRAANIRVNGLKPANSRFLVNWTKLFRDKYAGTPVKNVALNYAGQKVRGEIMISSEGIEGGAIYALSRFMREQPGEELQVDLRPDLSVEQLAERLARPRAKQSQTNFLRKVAGLSPVGISLIYESKIAITAENIKTVPIKILRPASLARAISSAGGVALTELDENFKIKSMKNTYAIGEMVDWEAPTGGYLLQACFSSAVAAANACLKNATAIAAEPPQLPL
;
A
#
# COMPACT_ATOMS: atom_id res chain seq x y z
N MET A 1 -13.84 22.80 11.21
CA MET A 1 -12.95 21.63 11.26
C MET A 1 -11.72 21.83 10.39
N THR A 2 -10.55 21.54 10.92
CA THR A 2 -9.31 21.57 10.15
C THR A 2 -8.91 20.12 9.78
N ILE A 3 -8.51 19.91 8.53
CA ILE A 3 -7.90 18.66 8.08
C ILE A 3 -6.49 18.97 7.60
N VAL A 4 -5.52 18.19 8.01
CA VAL A 4 -4.12 18.36 7.61
C VAL A 4 -3.71 17.23 6.69
N GLY A 5 -3.40 17.57 5.42
CA GLY A 5 -3.09 16.65 4.34
C GLY A 5 -4.26 16.45 3.38
N ALA A 6 -4.05 16.79 2.11
CA ALA A 6 -5.00 16.62 1.01
C ALA A 6 -4.76 15.30 0.22
N GLY A 7 -4.37 14.24 0.91
CA GLY A 7 -4.34 12.88 0.39
C GLY A 7 -5.73 12.23 0.36
N PRO A 8 -5.85 10.95 -0.09
CA PRO A 8 -7.14 10.25 -0.15
C PRO A 8 -7.91 10.23 1.16
N ALA A 9 -7.22 10.01 2.29
CA ALA A 9 -7.84 10.01 3.61
C ALA A 9 -8.37 11.40 3.98
N GLY A 10 -7.58 12.46 3.81
CA GLY A 10 -8.00 13.82 4.14
C GLY A 10 -9.15 14.33 3.26
N LEU A 11 -9.10 14.04 1.95
CA LEU A 11 -10.19 14.42 1.04
C LEU A 11 -11.50 13.68 1.35
N MET A 12 -11.44 12.39 1.74
CA MET A 12 -12.62 11.63 2.13
C MET A 12 -13.21 12.16 3.45
N ALA A 13 -12.36 12.41 4.45
CA ALA A 13 -12.83 13.01 5.70
C ALA A 13 -13.49 14.37 5.48
N ALA A 14 -12.93 15.19 4.57
CA ALA A 14 -13.51 16.49 4.20
C ALA A 14 -14.90 16.34 3.57
N GLU A 15 -15.09 15.38 2.66
CA GLU A 15 -16.38 15.14 2.04
C GLU A 15 -17.44 14.71 3.06
N VAL A 16 -17.10 13.76 3.95
CA VAL A 16 -18.02 13.27 4.98
C VAL A 16 -18.42 14.40 5.94
N LEU A 17 -17.45 15.17 6.42
CA LEU A 17 -17.71 16.31 7.32
C LEU A 17 -18.56 17.40 6.65
N ALA A 18 -18.24 17.78 5.43
CA ALA A 18 -18.97 18.82 4.72
C ALA A 18 -20.40 18.39 4.39
N ARG A 19 -20.64 17.13 4.01
CA ARG A 19 -21.98 16.55 3.86
C ARG A 19 -22.77 16.53 5.16
N GLY A 20 -22.10 16.40 6.30
CA GLY A 20 -22.68 16.52 7.64
C GLY A 20 -22.89 17.98 8.10
N GLY A 21 -22.70 18.98 7.23
CA GLY A 21 -22.92 20.39 7.52
C GLY A 21 -21.76 21.12 8.21
N ALA A 22 -20.59 20.47 8.36
CA ALA A 22 -19.45 21.13 8.98
C ALA A 22 -18.72 22.04 7.99
N HIS A 23 -18.27 23.21 8.44
CA HIS A 23 -17.31 24.03 7.69
C HIS A 23 -15.92 23.40 7.75
N VAL A 24 -15.36 23.04 6.60
CA VAL A 24 -14.10 22.29 6.49
C VAL A 24 -13.03 23.10 5.78
N THR A 25 -11.84 23.17 6.38
CA THR A 25 -10.63 23.68 5.74
C THR A 25 -9.58 22.58 5.70
N ILE A 26 -9.05 22.28 4.51
CA ILE A 26 -7.93 21.36 4.31
C ILE A 26 -6.66 22.20 4.16
N LEU A 27 -5.63 21.85 4.94
CA LEU A 27 -4.27 22.40 4.81
C LEU A 27 -3.39 21.36 4.12
N ASP A 28 -2.68 21.77 3.07
CA ASP A 28 -1.68 20.92 2.41
C ASP A 28 -0.44 21.75 2.09
N HIS A 29 0.73 21.26 2.48
CA HIS A 29 1.99 21.97 2.22
C HIS A 29 2.43 21.90 0.76
N MET A 30 1.89 20.96 -0.01
CA MET A 30 2.19 20.82 -1.43
C MET A 30 1.39 21.81 -2.30
N PRO A 31 1.88 22.13 -3.51
CA PRO A 31 1.18 23.05 -4.42
C PRO A 31 -0.09 22.47 -5.05
N ALA A 32 -0.31 21.14 -4.94
CA ALA A 32 -1.49 20.47 -5.48
C ALA A 32 -1.84 19.25 -4.61
N PRO A 33 -3.13 18.94 -4.42
CA PRO A 33 -3.57 17.82 -3.60
C PRO A 33 -3.28 16.45 -4.25
N ALA A 34 -3.32 15.40 -3.44
CA ALA A 34 -3.35 13.99 -3.84
C ALA A 34 -2.20 13.54 -4.79
N ARG A 35 -1.00 14.12 -4.65
CA ARG A 35 0.13 13.87 -5.57
C ARG A 35 0.57 12.40 -5.57
N LYS A 36 0.67 11.76 -4.39
CA LYS A 36 1.00 10.34 -4.27
C LYS A 36 -0.10 9.46 -4.86
N PHE A 37 -1.37 9.82 -4.69
CA PHE A 37 -2.52 9.14 -5.30
C PHE A 37 -2.48 9.20 -6.84
N LEU A 38 -2.11 10.36 -7.42
CA LEU A 38 -1.91 10.51 -8.86
C LEU A 38 -0.75 9.66 -9.38
N LEU A 39 0.33 9.53 -8.59
CA LEU A 39 1.46 8.65 -8.94
C LEU A 39 1.02 7.18 -8.95
N ALA A 40 0.28 6.75 -7.93
CA ALA A 40 -0.24 5.38 -7.83
C ALA A 40 -1.13 5.00 -9.02
N GLY A 41 -1.83 5.97 -9.61
CA GLY A 41 -2.69 5.77 -10.78
C GLY A 41 -1.98 5.74 -12.13
N ARG A 42 -0.66 5.82 -12.20
CA ARG A 42 0.07 5.78 -13.50
C ARG A 42 0.00 4.43 -14.20
N GLY A 43 0.08 3.34 -13.45
CA GLY A 43 -0.03 1.96 -13.94
C GLY A 43 -1.44 1.36 -13.85
N GLY A 44 -2.43 2.16 -13.47
CA GLY A 44 -3.79 1.75 -13.17
C GLY A 44 -4.11 1.97 -11.69
N LEU A 45 -5.12 2.81 -11.43
CA LEU A 45 -5.55 3.12 -10.07
C LEU A 45 -6.31 1.94 -9.48
N ASN A 46 -5.68 1.18 -8.61
CA ASN A 46 -6.33 0.11 -7.87
C ASN A 46 -7.00 0.67 -6.61
N LEU A 47 -8.32 0.74 -6.61
CA LEU A 47 -9.13 1.36 -5.56
C LEU A 47 -9.31 0.46 -4.35
N THR A 48 -9.69 -0.80 -4.59
CA THR A 48 -9.97 -1.82 -3.58
C THR A 48 -9.88 -3.21 -4.20
N HIS A 49 -10.30 -4.23 -3.47
CA HIS A 49 -10.31 -5.62 -3.93
C HIS A 49 -11.71 -6.24 -3.77
N SER A 50 -12.08 -7.15 -4.69
CA SER A 50 -13.40 -7.81 -4.71
C SER A 50 -13.42 -9.15 -3.99
N GLU A 51 -12.34 -9.54 -3.30
CA GLU A 51 -12.33 -10.77 -2.51
C GLU A 51 -13.33 -10.68 -1.34
N PRO A 52 -13.77 -11.84 -0.77
CA PRO A 52 -14.64 -11.83 0.39
C PRO A 52 -14.07 -10.96 1.53
N LEU A 53 -14.96 -10.23 2.23
CA LEU A 53 -14.56 -9.23 3.22
C LEU A 53 -13.62 -9.80 4.30
N GLU A 54 -13.89 -11.00 4.79
CA GLU A 54 -13.05 -11.62 5.83
C GLU A 54 -11.64 -11.95 5.29
N ALA A 55 -11.52 -12.36 4.02
CA ALA A 55 -10.21 -12.56 3.38
C ALA A 55 -9.46 -11.23 3.18
N LEU A 56 -10.17 -10.15 2.85
CA LEU A 56 -9.62 -8.81 2.75
C LEU A 56 -9.08 -8.32 4.10
N LEU A 57 -9.79 -8.59 5.20
CA LEU A 57 -9.37 -8.19 6.54
C LEU A 57 -8.07 -8.88 6.99
N GLU A 58 -7.82 -10.12 6.56
CA GLU A 58 -6.56 -10.82 6.83
C GLU A 58 -5.32 -10.11 6.26
N ARG A 59 -5.51 -9.25 5.25
CA ARG A 59 -4.40 -8.50 4.63
C ARG A 59 -3.79 -7.44 5.54
N TYR A 60 -4.45 -7.07 6.64
CA TYR A 60 -3.97 -6.06 7.59
C TYR A 60 -3.19 -6.66 8.77
N SER A 61 -3.03 -7.99 8.79
CA SER A 61 -2.18 -8.71 9.74
C SER A 61 -2.45 -8.31 11.20
N GLU A 62 -1.46 -7.79 11.95
CA GLU A 62 -1.62 -7.42 13.37
C GLU A 62 -2.59 -6.24 13.58
N ALA A 63 -2.77 -5.39 12.59
CA ALA A 63 -3.73 -4.29 12.67
C ALA A 63 -5.17 -4.72 12.35
N LYS A 64 -5.40 -6.00 11.99
CA LYS A 64 -6.70 -6.53 11.58
C LYS A 64 -7.81 -6.19 12.57
N ASP A 65 -7.63 -6.52 13.83
CA ASP A 65 -8.67 -6.35 14.86
C ASP A 65 -9.04 -4.87 15.06
N PHE A 66 -8.07 -3.98 14.95
CA PHE A 66 -8.30 -2.54 15.06
C PHE A 66 -9.00 -1.96 13.81
N ILE A 67 -8.61 -2.41 12.62
CA ILE A 67 -9.12 -1.85 11.34
C ILE A 67 -10.44 -2.50 10.91
N ALA A 68 -10.70 -3.76 11.28
CA ALA A 68 -11.85 -4.51 10.80
C ALA A 68 -13.21 -3.83 11.04
N PRO A 69 -13.52 -3.27 12.22
CA PRO A 69 -14.80 -2.55 12.42
C PRO A 69 -14.97 -1.41 11.43
N THR A 70 -13.90 -0.67 11.18
CA THR A 70 -13.86 0.48 10.28
C THR A 70 -14.12 0.09 8.82
N ILE A 71 -13.48 -1.00 8.36
CA ILE A 71 -13.69 -1.51 6.99
C ILE A 71 -15.09 -2.13 6.84
N ARG A 72 -15.62 -2.79 7.88
CA ARG A 72 -17.00 -3.29 7.86
C ARG A 72 -18.02 -2.16 7.76
N ALA A 73 -17.75 -1.01 8.38
CA ALA A 73 -18.60 0.18 8.30
C ALA A 73 -18.54 0.88 6.93
N PHE A 74 -17.38 0.85 6.25
CA PHE A 74 -17.19 1.36 4.90
C PHE A 74 -16.45 0.32 4.03
N PRO A 75 -17.15 -0.73 3.57
CA PRO A 75 -16.55 -1.86 2.85
C PRO A 75 -16.23 -1.54 1.39
N PRO A 76 -15.54 -2.45 0.67
CA PRO A 76 -15.24 -2.30 -0.76
C PRO A 76 -16.44 -1.93 -1.63
N ALA A 77 -17.62 -2.50 -1.36
CA ALA A 77 -18.84 -2.18 -2.09
C ALA A 77 -19.24 -0.70 -1.93
N ALA A 78 -19.17 -0.16 -0.71
CA ALA A 78 -19.47 1.24 -0.44
C ALA A 78 -18.45 2.17 -1.13
N LEU A 79 -17.16 1.79 -1.17
CA LEU A 79 -16.16 2.54 -1.91
C LEU A 79 -16.43 2.55 -3.41
N VAL A 80 -16.82 1.42 -3.99
CA VAL A 80 -17.22 1.32 -5.41
C VAL A 80 -18.43 2.19 -5.68
N GLU A 81 -19.47 2.12 -4.84
CA GLU A 81 -20.66 2.95 -4.95
C GLU A 81 -20.33 4.45 -4.90
N TRP A 82 -19.45 4.86 -3.96
CA TRP A 82 -18.99 6.23 -3.85
C TRP A 82 -18.27 6.70 -5.12
N VAL A 83 -17.38 5.89 -5.70
CA VAL A 83 -16.68 6.20 -6.95
C VAL A 83 -17.67 6.34 -8.11
N ASN A 84 -18.64 5.40 -8.22
CA ASN A 84 -19.67 5.45 -9.24
C ASN A 84 -20.56 6.71 -9.08
N GLY A 85 -20.85 7.10 -7.84
CA GLY A 85 -21.54 8.35 -7.50
C GLY A 85 -20.79 9.64 -7.88
N LEU A 86 -19.49 9.55 -8.22
CA LEU A 86 -18.70 10.62 -8.84
C LEU A 86 -18.79 10.63 -10.39
N GLY A 87 -19.58 9.72 -10.97
CA GLY A 87 -19.66 9.54 -12.42
C GLY A 87 -18.46 8.76 -13.01
N ILE A 88 -17.76 8.00 -12.19
CA ILE A 88 -16.59 7.20 -12.59
C ILE A 88 -16.97 5.72 -12.49
N GLU A 89 -17.19 5.09 -13.63
CA GLU A 89 -17.46 3.66 -13.67
C GLU A 89 -16.24 2.83 -13.29
N THR A 90 -16.48 1.72 -12.60
CA THR A 90 -15.45 0.79 -12.16
C THR A 90 -15.60 -0.59 -12.80
N PHE A 91 -14.54 -1.40 -12.78
CA PHE A 91 -14.56 -2.80 -13.15
C PHE A 91 -13.64 -3.62 -12.28
N VAL A 92 -13.87 -4.92 -12.21
CA VAL A 92 -13.04 -5.90 -11.53
C VAL A 92 -12.09 -6.54 -12.53
N GLY A 93 -10.79 -6.43 -12.30
CA GLY A 93 -9.76 -7.11 -13.10
C GLY A 93 -9.69 -8.61 -12.77
N SER A 94 -8.97 -9.39 -13.59
CA SER A 94 -8.83 -10.84 -13.43
C SER A 94 -8.20 -11.29 -12.11
N SER A 95 -7.50 -10.39 -11.43
CA SER A 95 -6.88 -10.63 -10.11
C SER A 95 -7.77 -10.20 -8.93
N GLY A 96 -9.03 -9.85 -9.15
CA GLY A 96 -9.93 -9.34 -8.11
C GLY A 96 -9.74 -7.86 -7.77
N ARG A 97 -8.76 -7.19 -8.32
CA ARG A 97 -8.51 -5.75 -8.10
C ARG A 97 -9.58 -4.91 -8.78
N VAL A 98 -10.03 -3.86 -8.11
CA VAL A 98 -11.05 -2.94 -8.63
C VAL A 98 -10.40 -1.67 -9.17
N PHE A 99 -10.72 -1.33 -10.41
CA PHE A 99 -10.15 -0.17 -11.11
C PHE A 99 -11.25 0.73 -11.67
N PRO A 100 -11.02 2.05 -11.80
CA PRO A 100 -11.81 2.87 -12.72
C PRO A 100 -11.66 2.36 -14.16
N LYS A 101 -12.71 2.38 -14.96
CA LYS A 101 -12.63 1.95 -16.38
C LYS A 101 -11.52 2.66 -17.17
N GLN A 102 -11.25 3.91 -16.84
CA GLN A 102 -10.19 4.71 -17.48
C GLN A 102 -8.79 4.36 -16.98
N MET A 103 -8.63 3.48 -15.99
CA MET A 103 -7.38 3.07 -15.35
C MET A 103 -6.57 4.21 -14.70
N LYS A 104 -7.06 5.44 -14.68
CA LYS A 104 -6.33 6.65 -14.26
C LYS A 104 -6.93 7.29 -13.03
N ALA A 105 -6.09 7.83 -12.15
CA ALA A 105 -6.51 8.55 -10.95
C ALA A 105 -7.03 9.98 -11.26
N SER A 106 -6.53 10.63 -12.30
CA SER A 106 -6.82 12.04 -12.55
C SER A 106 -8.29 12.37 -12.88
N PRO A 107 -9.07 11.55 -13.62
CA PRO A 107 -10.49 11.81 -13.79
C PRO A 107 -11.28 11.73 -12.49
N LEU A 108 -11.00 10.71 -11.67
CA LEU A 108 -11.62 10.53 -10.35
C LEU A 108 -11.29 11.72 -9.44
N LEU A 109 -10.02 12.10 -9.33
CA LEU A 109 -9.61 13.24 -8.50
C LEU A 109 -10.29 14.54 -8.94
N ARG A 110 -10.36 14.82 -10.24
CA ARG A 110 -11.05 16.04 -10.74
C ARG A 110 -12.54 16.06 -10.41
N ALA A 111 -13.23 14.93 -10.55
CA ALA A 111 -14.63 14.83 -10.18
C ALA A 111 -14.82 15.02 -8.67
N TRP A 112 -13.92 14.45 -7.88
CA TRP A 112 -13.94 14.56 -6.43
C TRP A 112 -13.68 15.99 -5.95
N LEU A 113 -12.68 16.68 -6.49
CA LEU A 113 -12.39 18.07 -6.14
C LEU A 113 -13.55 19.01 -6.49
N ARG A 114 -14.23 18.81 -7.65
CA ARG A 114 -15.45 19.57 -7.97
C ARG A 114 -16.57 19.35 -6.96
N ARG A 115 -16.75 18.11 -6.48
CA ARG A 115 -17.72 17.79 -5.43
C ARG A 115 -17.36 18.49 -4.12
N LEU A 116 -16.11 18.45 -3.70
CA LEU A 116 -15.65 19.14 -2.49
C LEU A 116 -15.86 20.65 -2.56
N ASP A 117 -15.57 21.25 -3.70
CA ASP A 117 -15.82 22.66 -3.96
C ASP A 117 -17.32 23.00 -3.85
N SER A 118 -18.19 22.20 -4.47
CA SER A 118 -19.66 22.38 -4.37
C SER A 118 -20.21 22.20 -2.94
N LEU A 119 -19.48 21.48 -2.08
CA LEU A 119 -19.81 21.33 -0.65
C LEU A 119 -19.20 22.45 0.21
N GLY A 120 -18.54 23.44 -0.37
CA GLY A 120 -17.93 24.56 0.34
C GLY A 120 -16.65 24.22 1.10
N VAL A 121 -15.95 23.13 0.75
CA VAL A 121 -14.67 22.79 1.35
C VAL A 121 -13.59 23.73 0.87
N VAL A 122 -12.89 24.38 1.80
CA VAL A 122 -11.78 25.28 1.50
C VAL A 122 -10.47 24.51 1.48
N LEU A 123 -9.78 24.47 0.34
CA LEU A 123 -8.46 23.84 0.19
C LEU A 123 -7.37 24.91 0.16
N LYS A 124 -6.51 24.91 1.19
CA LYS A 124 -5.32 25.78 1.30
C LYS A 124 -4.07 24.99 0.98
N THR A 125 -3.58 25.12 -0.24
CA THR A 125 -2.29 24.56 -0.67
C THR A 125 -1.12 25.43 -0.24
N ARG A 126 0.12 24.91 -0.30
CA ARG A 126 1.34 25.58 0.16
C ARG A 126 1.23 26.10 1.61
N THR A 127 0.44 25.41 2.42
CA THR A 127 0.19 25.76 3.81
C THR A 127 0.63 24.64 4.71
N ARG A 128 1.71 24.83 5.45
CA ARG A 128 2.24 23.85 6.39
C ARG A 128 1.47 23.92 7.71
N TRP A 129 1.20 22.76 8.29
CA TRP A 129 0.68 22.68 9.64
C TRP A 129 1.84 22.81 10.64
N GLU A 130 1.71 23.71 11.59
CA GLU A 130 2.76 24.06 12.55
C GLU A 130 2.59 23.39 13.92
N GLY A 131 1.48 22.67 14.12
CA GLY A 131 1.20 21.96 15.38
C GLY A 131 -0.23 22.18 15.88
N PHE A 132 -0.46 21.74 17.10
CA PHE A 132 -1.79 21.77 17.71
C PHE A 132 -2.15 23.19 18.20
N ASP A 133 -3.30 23.68 17.78
CA ASP A 133 -3.88 24.97 18.20
C ASP A 133 -5.14 24.82 19.10
N GLY A 134 -5.40 23.59 19.56
CA GLY A 134 -6.55 23.23 20.39
C GLY A 134 -7.87 23.08 19.62
N LYS A 135 -7.91 23.39 18.34
CA LYS A 135 -9.11 23.25 17.52
C LYS A 135 -9.33 21.81 17.06
N PRO A 136 -10.59 21.45 16.76
CA PRO A 136 -10.90 20.13 16.20
C PRO A 136 -10.15 19.89 14.89
N THR A 137 -9.30 18.84 14.85
CA THR A 137 -8.37 18.58 13.75
C THR A 137 -8.32 17.11 13.39
N ILE A 138 -8.33 16.80 12.09
CA ILE A 138 -8.03 15.47 11.55
C ILE A 138 -6.67 15.52 10.85
N LEU A 139 -5.74 14.71 11.32
CA LEU A 139 -4.41 14.55 10.75
C LEU A 139 -4.45 13.42 9.71
N ALA A 140 -4.07 13.73 8.46
CA ALA A 140 -4.09 12.82 7.31
C ALA A 140 -2.83 12.96 6.45
N MET A 141 -1.66 13.13 7.11
CA MET A 141 -0.41 13.54 6.47
C MET A 141 0.37 12.41 5.79
N GLY A 142 -0.17 11.18 5.81
CA GLY A 142 0.47 10.02 5.18
C GLY A 142 1.71 9.54 5.91
N GLY A 143 2.47 8.63 5.29
CA GLY A 143 3.70 8.07 5.84
C GLY A 143 4.96 8.85 5.46
N ALA A 144 6.02 8.10 5.06
CA ALA A 144 7.33 8.66 4.69
C ALA A 144 7.80 8.25 3.29
N SER A 145 6.94 7.61 2.50
CA SER A 145 7.30 7.21 1.14
C SER A 145 6.96 8.30 0.14
N TRP A 146 7.88 8.58 -0.79
CA TRP A 146 7.77 9.68 -1.76
C TRP A 146 7.71 11.08 -1.12
N PRO A 147 8.71 11.49 -0.33
CA PRO A 147 8.71 12.77 0.35
C PRO A 147 8.55 13.97 -0.59
N GLN A 148 9.10 13.89 -1.82
CA GLN A 148 8.91 14.92 -2.86
C GLN A 148 7.45 15.06 -3.34
N LEU A 149 6.57 14.15 -2.97
CA LEU A 149 5.13 14.21 -3.24
C LEU A 149 4.30 14.55 -2.01
N GLY A 150 4.96 14.89 -0.90
CA GLY A 150 4.32 15.36 0.33
C GLY A 150 4.11 14.31 1.41
N SER A 151 4.65 13.09 1.25
CA SER A 151 4.65 12.05 2.30
C SER A 151 6.06 12.00 2.92
N ASP A 152 6.39 13.01 3.72
CA ASP A 152 7.75 13.34 4.19
C ASP A 152 7.99 13.01 5.67
N ALA A 153 6.95 12.61 6.40
CA ALA A 153 6.99 12.31 7.84
C ALA A 153 7.39 13.51 8.75
N GLU A 154 7.37 14.75 8.27
CA GLU A 154 7.70 15.93 9.08
C GLU A 154 6.74 16.16 10.27
N TRP A 155 5.60 15.48 10.28
CA TRP A 155 4.66 15.45 11.40
C TRP A 155 5.17 14.63 12.61
N VAL A 156 6.12 13.70 12.40
CA VAL A 156 6.59 12.79 13.46
C VAL A 156 7.18 13.53 14.67
N PRO A 157 8.13 14.50 14.50
CA PRO A 157 8.65 15.23 15.64
C PRO A 157 7.57 16.05 16.37
N ILE A 158 6.57 16.57 15.67
CA ILE A 158 5.47 17.36 16.28
C ILE A 158 4.63 16.48 17.21
N LEU A 159 4.25 15.27 16.76
CA LEU A 159 3.50 14.34 17.58
C LEU A 159 4.30 13.80 18.77
N ARG A 160 5.57 13.49 18.56
CA ARG A 160 6.45 13.06 19.65
C ARG A 160 6.66 14.13 20.72
N ALA A 161 6.79 15.39 20.31
CA ALA A 161 6.85 16.53 21.25
C ALA A 161 5.56 16.70 22.06
N ALA A 162 4.43 16.25 21.54
CA ALA A 162 3.15 16.19 22.24
C ALA A 162 2.94 14.87 23.02
N ASN A 163 4.01 14.08 23.25
CA ASN A 163 3.99 12.78 23.95
C ASN A 163 3.08 11.72 23.30
N ILE A 164 2.84 11.81 21.99
CA ILE A 164 2.12 10.80 21.22
C ILE A 164 3.13 9.79 20.68
N ARG A 165 2.94 8.52 20.98
CA ARG A 165 3.83 7.45 20.52
C ARG A 165 3.71 7.26 19.01
N VAL A 166 4.86 7.39 18.33
CA VAL A 166 5.02 7.12 16.90
C VAL A 166 6.05 6.03 16.71
N ASN A 167 5.63 4.88 16.22
CA ASN A 167 6.51 3.76 15.87
C ASN A 167 7.36 4.11 14.64
N GLY A 168 8.57 3.55 14.58
CA GLY A 168 9.53 3.87 13.52
C GLY A 168 8.99 3.54 12.14
N LEU A 169 9.07 4.50 11.22
CA LEU A 169 8.62 4.31 9.83
C LEU A 169 9.60 3.42 9.06
N LYS A 170 9.07 2.41 8.39
CA LYS A 170 9.81 1.39 7.64
C LYS A 170 9.26 1.29 6.21
N PRO A 171 10.08 0.86 5.23
CA PRO A 171 9.57 0.61 3.88
C PRO A 171 8.61 -0.59 3.86
N ALA A 172 7.41 -0.38 3.33
CA ALA A 172 6.43 -1.42 3.03
C ALA A 172 6.15 -1.46 1.52
N ASN A 173 5.85 -2.66 1.00
CA ASN A 173 5.68 -2.83 -0.45
C ASN A 173 6.87 -2.27 -1.24
N SER A 174 8.07 -2.69 -0.85
CA SER A 174 9.30 -2.12 -1.38
C SER A 174 10.10 -3.13 -2.21
N ARG A 175 10.99 -2.61 -3.03
CA ARG A 175 12.07 -3.36 -3.64
C ARG A 175 13.01 -3.90 -2.57
N PHE A 176 13.63 -5.05 -2.85
CA PHE A 176 14.72 -5.59 -2.05
C PHE A 176 16.01 -5.63 -2.85
N LEU A 177 17.10 -5.24 -2.22
CA LEU A 177 18.41 -5.19 -2.86
C LEU A 177 19.00 -6.59 -2.97
N VAL A 178 19.60 -6.87 -4.12
CA VAL A 178 20.31 -8.12 -4.44
C VAL A 178 21.60 -7.76 -5.13
N ASN A 179 22.67 -8.46 -4.79
CA ASN A 179 23.98 -8.22 -5.40
C ASN A 179 24.11 -9.00 -6.72
N TRP A 180 23.49 -8.50 -7.78
CA TRP A 180 23.61 -9.06 -9.11
C TRP A 180 25.00 -8.91 -9.69
N THR A 181 25.46 -9.92 -10.45
CA THR A 181 26.64 -9.71 -11.30
C THR A 181 26.36 -8.61 -12.33
N LYS A 182 27.42 -7.92 -12.77
CA LYS A 182 27.30 -6.87 -13.79
C LYS A 182 26.62 -7.40 -15.07
N LEU A 183 27.00 -8.61 -15.49
CA LEU A 183 26.44 -9.26 -16.67
C LEU A 183 24.93 -9.49 -16.57
N PHE A 184 24.46 -10.04 -15.43
CA PHE A 184 23.05 -10.33 -15.23
C PHE A 184 22.24 -9.03 -15.13
N ARG A 185 22.71 -8.07 -14.35
CA ARG A 185 22.10 -6.75 -14.19
C ARG A 185 21.94 -6.03 -15.52
N ASP A 186 23.04 -5.86 -16.29
CA ASP A 186 23.04 -5.07 -17.52
C ASP A 186 22.14 -5.72 -18.59
N LYS A 187 21.96 -7.03 -18.56
CA LYS A 187 21.12 -7.76 -19.52
C LYS A 187 19.66 -7.84 -19.15
N TYR A 188 19.32 -7.90 -17.85
CA TYR A 188 17.96 -8.23 -17.41
C TYR A 188 17.30 -7.16 -16.54
N ALA A 189 17.96 -6.05 -16.19
CA ALA A 189 17.28 -4.96 -15.48
C ALA A 189 16.06 -4.48 -16.29
N GLY A 190 14.91 -4.39 -15.62
CA GLY A 190 13.62 -4.07 -16.25
C GLY A 190 12.88 -5.29 -16.85
N THR A 191 13.39 -6.52 -16.68
CA THR A 191 12.76 -7.73 -17.23
C THR A 191 11.90 -8.43 -16.19
N PRO A 192 10.62 -8.75 -16.50
CA PRO A 192 9.78 -9.54 -15.61
C PRO A 192 10.10 -11.05 -15.70
N VAL A 193 10.05 -11.73 -14.56
CA VAL A 193 10.00 -13.20 -14.47
C VAL A 193 8.57 -13.57 -14.10
N LYS A 194 7.81 -14.01 -15.07
CA LYS A 194 6.37 -14.28 -14.94
C LYS A 194 6.12 -15.73 -14.49
N ASN A 195 4.93 -15.92 -13.88
CA ASN A 195 4.46 -17.25 -13.47
C ASN A 195 5.46 -17.98 -12.59
N VAL A 196 5.87 -17.35 -11.50
CA VAL A 196 6.74 -17.93 -10.48
C VAL A 196 5.98 -18.11 -9.17
N ALA A 197 6.44 -19.02 -8.33
CA ALA A 197 6.07 -19.07 -6.92
C ALA A 197 7.28 -18.71 -6.07
N LEU A 198 7.06 -17.92 -5.05
CA LEU A 198 8.08 -17.49 -4.10
C LEU A 198 7.83 -18.16 -2.75
N ASN A 199 8.89 -18.52 -2.06
CA ASN A 199 8.84 -18.93 -0.67
C ASN A 199 9.92 -18.16 0.11
N TYR A 200 9.51 -17.53 1.20
CA TYR A 200 10.40 -16.84 2.15
C TYR A 200 9.92 -17.12 3.58
N ALA A 201 10.78 -17.70 4.41
CA ALA A 201 10.44 -18.05 5.79
C ALA A 201 9.10 -18.82 5.92
N GLY A 202 8.83 -19.74 5.01
CA GLY A 202 7.59 -20.52 4.96
C GLY A 202 6.38 -19.83 4.32
N GLN A 203 6.47 -18.54 4.04
CA GLN A 203 5.41 -17.80 3.36
C GLN A 203 5.50 -18.01 1.85
N LYS A 204 4.40 -18.43 1.24
CA LYS A 204 4.34 -18.75 -0.19
C LYS A 204 3.44 -17.78 -0.94
N VAL A 205 3.95 -17.21 -2.02
CA VAL A 205 3.20 -16.29 -2.90
C VAL A 205 3.44 -16.68 -4.36
N ARG A 206 2.37 -16.68 -5.16
CA ARG A 206 2.44 -16.88 -6.59
C ARG A 206 2.23 -15.58 -7.33
N GLY A 207 3.04 -15.30 -8.38
CA GLY A 207 2.92 -14.07 -9.16
C GLY A 207 4.06 -13.88 -10.14
N GLU A 208 4.47 -12.62 -10.28
CA GLU A 208 5.65 -12.23 -11.06
C GLU A 208 6.62 -11.41 -10.19
N ILE A 209 7.89 -11.50 -10.54
CA ILE A 209 8.94 -10.61 -10.03
C ILE A 209 9.53 -9.82 -11.17
N MET A 210 10.04 -8.63 -10.87
CA MET A 210 10.76 -7.76 -11.80
C MET A 210 12.22 -7.69 -11.35
N ILE A 211 13.12 -8.04 -12.23
CA ILE A 211 14.54 -7.77 -12.02
C ILE A 211 14.79 -6.28 -12.19
N SER A 212 15.40 -5.66 -11.20
CA SER A 212 15.84 -4.27 -11.31
C SER A 212 17.36 -4.16 -11.29
N SER A 213 17.88 -2.99 -11.59
CA SER A 213 19.34 -2.75 -11.57
C SER A 213 19.97 -2.95 -10.19
N GLU A 214 19.19 -2.84 -9.13
CA GLU A 214 19.66 -2.93 -7.74
C GLU A 214 19.13 -4.17 -6.99
N GLY A 215 18.21 -4.92 -7.58
CA GLY A 215 17.60 -6.06 -6.89
C GLY A 215 16.30 -6.55 -7.54
N ILE A 216 15.30 -6.83 -6.73
CA ILE A 216 14.02 -7.40 -7.14
C ILE A 216 12.84 -6.60 -6.61
N GLU A 217 11.78 -6.51 -7.42
CA GLU A 217 10.52 -5.86 -7.06
C GLU A 217 9.33 -6.57 -7.74
N GLY A 218 8.14 -6.03 -7.65
CA GLY A 218 6.93 -6.58 -8.27
C GLY A 218 5.96 -7.15 -7.27
N GLY A 219 4.75 -7.50 -7.73
CA GLY A 219 3.62 -7.85 -6.87
C GLY A 219 3.90 -8.98 -5.89
N ALA A 220 4.62 -10.03 -6.31
CA ALA A 220 4.96 -11.16 -5.44
C ALA A 220 5.99 -10.77 -4.37
N ILE A 221 6.95 -9.87 -4.69
CA ILE A 221 7.92 -9.34 -3.73
C ILE A 221 7.22 -8.42 -2.71
N TYR A 222 6.30 -7.58 -3.18
CA TYR A 222 5.55 -6.68 -2.29
C TYR A 222 4.70 -7.45 -1.29
N ALA A 223 4.09 -8.56 -1.69
CA ALA A 223 3.33 -9.43 -0.80
C ALA A 223 4.18 -10.09 0.30
N LEU A 224 5.47 -10.34 0.04
CA LEU A 224 6.42 -10.88 1.00
C LEU A 224 7.23 -9.79 1.73
N SER A 225 7.06 -8.52 1.37
CA SER A 225 7.89 -7.40 1.80
C SER A 225 8.02 -7.30 3.32
N ARG A 226 6.93 -7.52 4.04
CA ARG A 226 6.90 -7.52 5.50
C ARG A 226 7.78 -8.63 6.08
N PHE A 227 7.59 -9.87 5.64
CA PHE A 227 8.36 -11.01 6.14
C PHE A 227 9.85 -10.85 5.84
N MET A 228 10.20 -10.42 4.63
CA MET A 228 11.58 -10.16 4.22
C MET A 228 12.24 -9.02 5.01
N ARG A 229 11.46 -8.04 5.47
CA ARG A 229 11.93 -6.92 6.29
C ARG A 229 12.12 -7.30 7.75
N GLU A 230 11.16 -8.03 8.34
CA GLU A 230 11.16 -8.34 9.77
C GLU A 230 11.98 -9.61 10.11
N GLN A 231 12.24 -10.47 9.13
CA GLN A 231 13.03 -11.70 9.29
C GLN A 231 14.22 -11.70 8.30
N PRO A 232 15.18 -10.77 8.44
CA PRO A 232 16.32 -10.70 7.53
C PRO A 232 17.24 -11.93 7.72
N GLY A 233 17.92 -12.35 6.64
CA GLY A 233 18.90 -13.43 6.67
C GLY A 233 18.46 -14.73 6.01
N GLU A 234 17.18 -14.91 5.78
CA GLU A 234 16.65 -16.02 4.99
C GLU A 234 16.89 -15.82 3.49
N GLU A 235 16.94 -16.90 2.74
CA GLU A 235 17.02 -16.87 1.28
C GLU A 235 15.61 -16.90 0.68
N LEU A 236 15.39 -16.04 -0.31
CA LEU A 236 14.19 -16.12 -1.12
C LEU A 236 14.33 -17.28 -2.11
N GLN A 237 13.44 -18.25 -2.03
CA GLN A 237 13.37 -19.36 -2.97
C GLN A 237 12.37 -19.04 -4.09
N VAL A 238 12.82 -19.20 -5.33
CA VAL A 238 12.01 -18.93 -6.53
C VAL A 238 11.76 -20.24 -7.27
N ASP A 239 10.51 -20.66 -7.32
CA ASP A 239 10.04 -21.73 -8.20
C ASP A 239 9.74 -21.12 -9.58
N LEU A 240 10.56 -21.46 -10.56
CA LEU A 240 10.43 -20.98 -11.94
C LEU A 240 9.35 -21.72 -12.74
N ARG A 241 8.81 -22.83 -12.22
CA ARG A 241 7.79 -23.65 -12.89
C ARG A 241 6.76 -24.19 -11.89
N PRO A 242 5.97 -23.28 -11.27
CA PRO A 242 5.03 -23.68 -10.22
C PRO A 242 3.89 -24.61 -10.71
N ASP A 243 3.68 -24.68 -12.02
CA ASP A 243 2.66 -25.54 -12.63
C ASP A 243 3.14 -26.98 -12.88
N LEU A 244 4.42 -27.28 -12.63
CA LEU A 244 5.00 -28.61 -12.82
C LEU A 244 5.52 -29.17 -11.51
N SER A 245 5.35 -30.47 -11.28
CA SER A 245 6.00 -31.15 -10.17
C SER A 245 7.50 -31.38 -10.46
N VAL A 246 8.27 -31.75 -9.41
CA VAL A 246 9.69 -32.09 -9.55
C VAL A 246 9.84 -33.29 -10.50
N GLU A 247 8.99 -34.31 -10.36
CA GLU A 247 9.01 -35.51 -11.19
C GLU A 247 8.76 -35.22 -12.66
N GLN A 248 7.76 -34.36 -12.96
CA GLN A 248 7.47 -33.93 -14.32
C GLN A 248 8.61 -33.12 -14.95
N LEU A 249 9.29 -32.31 -14.15
CA LEU A 249 10.49 -31.57 -14.61
C LEU A 249 11.66 -32.52 -14.83
N ALA A 250 11.89 -33.48 -13.93
CA ALA A 250 12.96 -34.48 -14.05
C ALA A 250 12.77 -35.34 -15.32
N GLU A 251 11.56 -35.84 -15.58
CA GLU A 251 11.23 -36.56 -16.81
C GLU A 251 11.53 -35.72 -18.08
N ARG A 252 11.16 -34.46 -18.07
CA ARG A 252 11.43 -33.54 -19.21
C ARG A 252 12.93 -33.30 -19.40
N LEU A 253 13.68 -33.11 -18.31
CA LEU A 253 15.12 -32.89 -18.33
C LEU A 253 15.93 -34.13 -18.74
N ALA A 254 15.40 -35.34 -18.51
CA ALA A 254 16.01 -36.58 -18.94
C ALA A 254 15.99 -36.81 -20.46
N ARG A 255 15.23 -36.03 -21.23
CA ARG A 255 15.19 -36.10 -22.70
C ARG A 255 16.56 -35.82 -23.32
N PRO A 256 16.95 -36.49 -24.40
CA PRO A 256 18.24 -36.23 -25.03
C PRO A 256 18.33 -34.79 -25.56
N ARG A 257 19.40 -34.10 -25.23
CA ARG A 257 19.65 -32.70 -25.68
C ARG A 257 20.03 -32.65 -27.18
N ALA A 258 20.53 -33.72 -27.72
CA ALA A 258 21.08 -33.78 -29.08
C ALA A 258 22.10 -32.65 -29.35
N LYS A 259 22.04 -31.99 -30.50
CA LYS A 259 22.95 -30.89 -30.87
C LYS A 259 22.49 -29.49 -30.36
N GLN A 260 21.49 -29.43 -29.50
CA GLN A 260 20.96 -28.12 -28.98
C GLN A 260 21.91 -27.53 -27.94
N SER A 261 21.99 -26.20 -27.88
CA SER A 261 22.60 -25.50 -26.75
C SER A 261 21.78 -25.77 -25.48
N GLN A 262 22.42 -25.72 -24.31
CA GLN A 262 21.75 -25.94 -23.03
C GLN A 262 20.56 -24.95 -22.83
N THR A 263 20.74 -23.69 -23.18
CA THR A 263 19.68 -22.69 -23.12
C THR A 263 18.49 -23.05 -24.00
N ASN A 264 18.70 -23.45 -25.25
CA ASN A 264 17.62 -23.86 -26.15
C ASN A 264 16.92 -25.13 -25.68
N PHE A 265 17.67 -26.09 -25.15
CA PHE A 265 17.10 -27.28 -24.55
C PHE A 265 16.17 -26.94 -23.38
N LEU A 266 16.64 -26.16 -22.40
CA LEU A 266 15.84 -25.76 -21.23
C LEU A 266 14.60 -24.96 -21.60
N ARG A 267 14.70 -24.08 -22.60
CA ARG A 267 13.52 -23.36 -23.12
C ARG A 267 12.48 -24.32 -23.69
N LYS A 268 12.87 -25.31 -24.44
CA LYS A 268 11.96 -26.27 -25.09
C LYS A 268 11.36 -27.28 -24.11
N VAL A 269 12.19 -27.90 -23.29
CA VAL A 269 11.73 -29.03 -22.45
C VAL A 269 11.14 -28.58 -21.11
N ALA A 270 11.77 -27.62 -20.46
CA ALA A 270 11.31 -27.11 -19.18
C ALA A 270 10.44 -25.85 -19.30
N GLY A 271 10.36 -25.23 -20.49
CA GLY A 271 9.60 -24.01 -20.74
C GLY A 271 10.11 -22.81 -19.94
N LEU A 272 11.41 -22.77 -19.64
CA LEU A 272 12.02 -21.67 -18.91
C LEU A 272 12.22 -20.45 -19.79
N SER A 273 11.97 -19.26 -19.26
CA SER A 273 12.29 -18.01 -19.92
C SER A 273 13.82 -17.76 -19.95
N PRO A 274 14.35 -16.95 -20.88
CA PRO A 274 15.76 -16.59 -20.89
C PRO A 274 16.27 -16.00 -19.57
N VAL A 275 15.48 -15.13 -18.94
CA VAL A 275 15.81 -14.53 -17.64
C VAL A 275 15.78 -15.59 -16.53
N GLY A 276 14.82 -16.51 -16.52
CA GLY A 276 14.76 -17.61 -15.56
C GLY A 276 15.97 -18.55 -15.66
N ILE A 277 16.40 -18.92 -16.87
CA ILE A 277 17.61 -19.70 -17.08
C ILE A 277 18.85 -18.94 -16.56
N SER A 278 18.95 -17.64 -16.87
CA SER A 278 20.07 -16.84 -16.41
C SER A 278 20.06 -16.65 -14.88
N LEU A 279 18.89 -16.65 -14.24
CA LEU A 279 18.76 -16.60 -12.79
C LEU A 279 19.35 -17.86 -12.11
N ILE A 280 19.16 -19.04 -12.72
CA ILE A 280 19.80 -20.29 -12.24
C ILE A 280 21.33 -20.15 -12.30
N TYR A 281 21.88 -19.65 -13.42
CA TYR A 281 23.33 -19.41 -13.52
C TYR A 281 23.84 -18.35 -12.56
N GLU A 282 23.07 -17.28 -12.35
CA GLU A 282 23.39 -16.20 -11.41
C GLU A 282 23.47 -16.72 -9.97
N SER A 283 22.57 -17.65 -9.62
CA SER A 283 22.55 -18.32 -8.30
C SER A 283 23.63 -19.40 -8.16
N LYS A 284 24.41 -19.70 -9.22
CA LYS A 284 25.52 -20.68 -9.25
C LYS A 284 25.12 -22.09 -8.80
N ILE A 285 23.91 -22.50 -9.09
CA ILE A 285 23.37 -23.83 -8.77
C ILE A 285 23.35 -24.75 -10.00
N ALA A 286 23.36 -26.04 -9.77
CA ALA A 286 23.22 -27.05 -10.84
C ALA A 286 21.81 -26.98 -11.44
N ILE A 287 21.68 -27.33 -12.72
CA ILE A 287 20.38 -27.38 -13.40
C ILE A 287 19.77 -28.77 -13.14
N THR A 288 18.96 -28.87 -12.11
CA THR A 288 18.17 -30.06 -11.77
C THR A 288 16.69 -29.66 -11.63
N ALA A 289 15.80 -30.63 -11.59
CA ALA A 289 14.37 -30.37 -11.39
C ALA A 289 14.11 -29.66 -10.05
N GLU A 290 14.76 -30.12 -8.99
CA GLU A 290 14.66 -29.55 -7.64
C GLU A 290 15.14 -28.11 -7.62
N ASN A 291 16.29 -27.85 -8.22
CA ASN A 291 16.87 -26.50 -8.24
C ASN A 291 16.07 -25.51 -9.09
N ILE A 292 15.39 -25.95 -10.15
CA ILE A 292 14.45 -25.13 -10.92
C ILE A 292 13.24 -24.72 -10.06
N LYS A 293 12.86 -25.56 -9.11
CA LYS A 293 11.76 -25.30 -8.16
C LYS A 293 12.18 -24.46 -6.94
N THR A 294 13.48 -24.31 -6.70
CA THR A 294 13.99 -23.66 -5.48
C THR A 294 15.23 -22.82 -5.77
N VAL A 295 15.18 -21.96 -6.80
CA VAL A 295 16.31 -21.07 -7.14
C VAL A 295 16.51 -20.07 -5.98
N PRO A 296 17.67 -20.10 -5.28
CA PRO A 296 17.90 -19.22 -4.16
C PRO A 296 18.31 -17.82 -4.62
N ILE A 297 17.73 -16.81 -3.99
CA ILE A 297 18.15 -15.41 -4.14
C ILE A 297 18.49 -14.87 -2.76
N LYS A 298 19.74 -14.46 -2.57
CA LYS A 298 20.19 -13.83 -1.34
C LYS A 298 19.72 -12.40 -1.28
N ILE A 299 18.80 -12.13 -0.38
CA ILE A 299 18.28 -10.79 -0.11
C ILE A 299 19.21 -10.05 0.83
N LEU A 300 19.57 -8.80 0.51
CA LEU A 300 20.42 -7.97 1.34
C LEU A 300 19.62 -7.17 2.37
N ARG A 301 18.74 -6.31 1.89
CA ARG A 301 17.89 -5.43 2.71
C ARG A 301 16.80 -4.79 1.84
N PRO A 302 15.75 -4.23 2.45
CA PRO A 302 14.82 -3.40 1.70
C PRO A 302 15.53 -2.17 1.10
N ALA A 303 15.02 -1.68 -0.02
CA ALA A 303 15.45 -0.41 -0.60
C ALA A 303 14.97 0.77 0.27
N SER A 304 15.39 1.99 -0.08
CA SER A 304 15.04 3.20 0.66
C SER A 304 13.53 3.39 0.80
N LEU A 305 13.10 3.77 2.00
CA LEU A 305 11.72 4.14 2.30
C LEU A 305 11.18 5.23 1.36
N ALA A 306 12.02 6.16 0.95
CA ALA A 306 11.65 7.24 0.02
C ALA A 306 11.15 6.75 -1.35
N ARG A 307 11.41 5.49 -1.72
CA ARG A 307 10.98 4.87 -2.99
C ARG A 307 10.03 3.70 -2.79
N ALA A 308 9.69 3.36 -1.56
CA ALA A 308 8.69 2.34 -1.26
C ALA A 308 7.29 2.78 -1.74
N ILE A 309 6.40 1.83 -2.00
CA ILE A 309 5.01 2.15 -2.35
C ILE A 309 4.30 2.74 -1.13
N SER A 310 4.57 2.20 0.05
CA SER A 310 3.96 2.64 1.30
C SER A 310 4.94 2.55 2.47
N SER A 311 4.51 3.06 3.62
CA SER A 311 5.21 2.98 4.89
C SER A 311 4.49 2.01 5.83
N ALA A 312 5.25 1.27 6.63
CA ALA A 312 4.80 0.65 7.88
C ALA A 312 5.29 1.50 9.05
N GLY A 313 4.72 1.32 10.23
CA GLY A 313 4.93 2.23 11.36
C GLY A 313 4.01 3.44 11.29
N GLY A 314 4.13 4.36 12.25
CA GLY A 314 3.27 5.53 12.36
C GLY A 314 2.72 5.72 13.77
N VAL A 315 1.63 6.46 13.91
CA VAL A 315 0.95 6.66 15.20
C VAL A 315 0.51 5.30 15.74
N ALA A 316 1.01 4.93 16.92
CA ALA A 316 0.74 3.63 17.51
C ALA A 316 -0.76 3.43 17.74
N LEU A 317 -1.29 2.24 17.38
CA LEU A 317 -2.72 1.93 17.55
C LEU A 317 -3.18 2.10 19.00
N THR A 318 -2.29 1.90 19.97
CA THR A 318 -2.57 2.09 21.41
C THR A 318 -2.86 3.55 21.78
N GLU A 319 -2.40 4.51 20.98
CA GLU A 319 -2.69 5.94 21.15
C GLU A 319 -4.09 6.35 20.66
N LEU A 320 -4.75 5.48 19.89
CA LEU A 320 -6.01 5.77 19.24
C LEU A 320 -7.16 4.99 19.88
N ASP A 321 -8.34 5.59 19.88
CA ASP A 321 -9.59 4.87 20.11
C ASP A 321 -10.08 4.21 18.81
N GLU A 322 -11.19 3.49 18.88
CA GLU A 322 -11.81 2.77 17.76
C GLU A 322 -12.26 3.68 16.61
N ASN A 323 -12.34 4.98 16.84
CA ASN A 323 -12.71 6.02 15.87
C ASN A 323 -11.50 6.85 15.38
N PHE A 324 -10.27 6.39 15.65
CA PHE A 324 -9.02 7.07 15.28
C PHE A 324 -8.77 8.40 16.02
N LYS A 325 -9.50 8.68 17.10
CA LYS A 325 -9.22 9.83 17.96
C LYS A 325 -7.96 9.55 18.78
N ILE A 326 -7.06 10.53 18.85
CA ILE A 326 -5.89 10.45 19.73
C ILE A 326 -6.38 10.59 21.18
N LYS A 327 -6.19 9.53 22.00
CA LYS A 327 -6.73 9.43 23.36
C LYS A 327 -6.30 10.58 24.26
N SER A 328 -5.05 11.03 24.13
CA SER A 328 -4.49 12.13 24.91
C SER A 328 -4.97 13.52 24.44
N MET A 329 -5.68 13.62 23.30
CA MET A 329 -6.12 14.87 22.72
C MET A 329 -7.65 14.97 22.69
N LYS A 330 -8.19 16.15 23.06
CA LYS A 330 -9.64 16.34 23.18
C LYS A 330 -10.39 16.16 21.86
N ASN A 331 -9.87 16.72 20.77
CA ASN A 331 -10.58 16.83 19.48
C ASN A 331 -9.64 16.58 18.29
N THR A 332 -8.67 15.65 18.40
CA THR A 332 -7.71 15.37 17.34
C THR A 332 -7.79 13.91 16.95
N TYR A 333 -7.77 13.65 15.65
CA TYR A 333 -7.82 12.33 15.04
C TYR A 333 -6.63 12.13 14.11
N ALA A 334 -6.15 10.90 13.98
CA ALA A 334 -5.09 10.54 13.03
C ALA A 334 -5.58 9.40 12.14
N ILE A 335 -5.54 9.59 10.81
CA ILE A 335 -6.13 8.66 9.84
C ILE A 335 -5.20 8.34 8.67
N GLY A 336 -5.52 7.28 7.95
CA GLY A 336 -4.79 6.89 6.75
C GLY A 336 -3.42 6.31 7.04
N GLU A 337 -2.49 6.48 6.12
CA GLU A 337 -1.16 5.85 6.16
C GLU A 337 -0.24 6.39 7.28
N MET A 338 -0.60 7.47 7.97
CA MET A 338 0.18 7.93 9.12
C MET A 338 -0.05 7.10 10.40
N VAL A 339 -1.05 6.24 10.42
CA VAL A 339 -1.35 5.31 11.52
C VAL A 339 -0.56 4.02 11.32
N ASP A 340 -0.16 3.38 12.43
CA ASP A 340 0.69 2.18 12.41
C ASP A 340 -0.09 0.93 11.96
N TRP A 341 -0.26 0.82 10.67
CA TRP A 341 -0.75 -0.36 9.99
C TRP A 341 -0.10 -0.49 8.61
N GLU A 342 -0.05 -1.68 8.08
CA GLU A 342 0.39 -1.95 6.72
C GLU A 342 -0.51 -2.99 6.04
N ALA A 343 -0.51 -2.98 4.72
CA ALA A 343 -1.19 -3.96 3.89
C ALA A 343 -0.42 -4.16 2.58
N PRO A 344 -0.56 -5.32 1.91
CA PRO A 344 0.05 -5.54 0.60
C PRO A 344 -0.55 -4.61 -0.45
N THR A 345 0.08 -4.56 -1.64
CA THR A 345 -0.53 -3.92 -2.81
C THR A 345 -1.76 -4.72 -3.25
N GLY A 346 -2.77 -4.05 -3.77
CA GLY A 346 -4.01 -4.70 -4.21
C GLY A 346 -5.29 -3.90 -3.93
N GLY A 347 -5.13 -2.61 -3.58
CA GLY A 347 -6.25 -1.72 -3.22
C GLY A 347 -6.49 -1.60 -1.72
N TYR A 348 -5.86 -2.46 -0.92
CA TYR A 348 -6.05 -2.51 0.54
C TYR A 348 -5.62 -1.22 1.24
N LEU A 349 -4.51 -0.61 0.80
CA LEU A 349 -4.02 0.65 1.34
C LEU A 349 -5.03 1.79 1.16
N LEU A 350 -5.60 1.94 -0.03
CA LEU A 350 -6.61 2.96 -0.28
C LEU A 350 -7.91 2.64 0.46
N GLN A 351 -8.34 1.37 0.50
CA GLN A 351 -9.52 0.95 1.27
C GLN A 351 -9.42 1.41 2.72
N ALA A 352 -8.32 1.10 3.42
CA ALA A 352 -8.14 1.50 4.82
C ALA A 352 -8.04 3.03 4.98
N CYS A 353 -7.39 3.73 4.04
CA CYS A 353 -7.37 5.19 4.05
C CYS A 353 -8.78 5.80 3.97
N PHE A 354 -9.63 5.29 3.08
CA PHE A 354 -11.01 5.76 2.94
C PHE A 354 -11.86 5.37 4.14
N SER A 355 -11.76 4.12 4.60
CA SER A 355 -12.57 3.64 5.72
C SER A 355 -12.23 4.37 7.04
N SER A 356 -10.94 4.58 7.35
CA SER A 356 -10.52 5.34 8.52
C SER A 356 -10.99 6.81 8.48
N ALA A 357 -10.99 7.40 7.29
CA ALA A 357 -11.48 8.76 7.09
C ALA A 357 -12.98 8.87 7.37
N VAL A 358 -13.78 7.93 6.87
CA VAL A 358 -15.23 7.87 7.12
C VAL A 358 -15.52 7.67 8.61
N ALA A 359 -14.80 6.77 9.29
CA ALA A 359 -14.98 6.51 10.70
C ALA A 359 -14.69 7.75 11.56
N ALA A 360 -13.52 8.38 11.36
CA ALA A 360 -13.13 9.56 12.12
C ALA A 360 -14.06 10.77 11.86
N ALA A 361 -14.43 11.01 10.61
CA ALA A 361 -15.33 12.11 10.26
C ALA A 361 -16.72 11.93 10.88
N ASN A 362 -17.29 10.71 10.84
CA ASN A 362 -18.58 10.43 11.47
C ASN A 362 -18.51 10.58 12.99
N ALA A 363 -17.43 10.18 13.64
CA ALA A 363 -17.23 10.37 15.08
C ALA A 363 -17.13 11.87 15.42
N CYS A 364 -16.44 12.66 14.60
CA CYS A 364 -16.38 14.11 14.76
C CYS A 364 -17.77 14.75 14.71
N LEU A 365 -18.62 14.37 13.74
CA LEU A 365 -19.98 14.89 13.59
C LEU A 365 -20.84 14.54 14.80
N LYS A 366 -20.80 13.30 15.28
CA LYS A 366 -21.54 12.86 16.47
C LYS A 366 -21.12 13.65 17.72
N ASN A 367 -19.80 13.85 17.92
CA ASN A 367 -19.28 14.60 19.05
C ASN A 367 -19.69 16.09 19.01
N ALA A 368 -19.72 16.70 17.83
CA ALA A 368 -20.17 18.07 17.66
C ALA A 368 -21.67 18.25 17.99
N THR A 369 -22.50 17.30 17.58
CA THR A 369 -23.93 17.28 17.90
C THR A 369 -24.18 17.08 19.40
N ALA A 370 -23.42 16.21 20.05
CA ALA A 370 -23.54 15.96 21.49
C ALA A 370 -23.19 17.22 22.31
N ILE A 371 -22.12 17.94 21.96
CA ILE A 371 -21.72 19.18 22.62
C ILE A 371 -22.80 20.28 22.42
N ALA A 372 -23.42 20.36 21.24
CA ALA A 372 -24.48 21.32 20.98
C ALA A 372 -25.80 21.02 21.72
N ALA A 373 -26.00 19.78 22.16
CA ALA A 373 -27.18 19.34 22.89
C ALA A 373 -27.05 19.47 24.43
N GLU A 374 -25.84 19.72 24.97
CA GLU A 374 -25.66 20.00 26.40
C GLU A 374 -26.20 21.40 26.73
N PRO A 375 -27.12 21.53 27.73
CA PRO A 375 -27.60 22.85 28.13
C PRO A 375 -26.43 23.66 28.69
N PRO A 376 -26.42 25.02 28.50
CA PRO A 376 -25.38 25.86 29.05
C PRO A 376 -25.30 25.70 30.55
N GLN A 377 -24.14 25.29 31.05
CA GLN A 377 -23.87 25.27 32.49
C GLN A 377 -23.93 26.71 32.98
N LEU A 378 -24.95 27.05 33.74
CA LEU A 378 -25.05 28.37 34.42
C LEU A 378 -23.87 28.45 35.39
N PRO A 379 -23.11 29.56 35.41
CA PRO A 379 -22.08 29.75 36.41
C PRO A 379 -22.74 29.84 37.79
N LEU A 380 -22.20 29.07 38.72
CA LEU A 380 -22.54 29.13 40.15
C LEU A 380 -22.06 30.45 40.79
#